data_7c2c32b1f77c2148a40e97dedc1b48b7
#
_entry.id   7c2c32b1f77c2148a40e97dedc1b48b7
#
_cell.length_a   1.000
_cell.length_b   1.000
_cell.length_c   1.000
_cell.angle_alpha   90.00
_cell.angle_beta   90.00
_cell.angle_gamma   90.00
#
_symmetry.space_group_name_H-M   'P 1'
#
loop_
_entity.id
_entity.type
_entity.pdbx_description
1 polymer ?
#
loop_
_entity_poly.entity_id
_entity_poly.type
_entity_poly.pdbx_seq_one_letter_code
_entity_poly.pdbx_strand_id
1 'polypeptide(L)'
;MGSFSGICLELGIGIAIGMLAGTTGTHGSARGRMTILAGVIALAAGILLAASADVSTVAGALFCMAGAVFACLIVSDVVSGAGRREGTGSGALGFLVSLVALVVVAIALLIEPAVLLVIAALAWLGISRRRRAQRKHAGLRVLR
;
A
#
# COMPACT_ATOMS: atom_id res chain seq x y z
N MET A 1 5.57 -25.25 5.75
CA MET A 1 4.86 -23.99 6.01
C MET A 1 3.45 -24.15 5.46
N GLY A 2 2.40 -23.74 6.20
CA GLY A 2 1.03 -23.90 5.71
C GLY A 2 0.73 -22.89 4.60
N SER A 3 -0.21 -23.20 3.72
CA SER A 3 -0.65 -22.31 2.61
C SER A 3 -1.03 -20.90 3.10
N PHE A 4 -1.49 -20.76 4.33
CA PHE A 4 -1.85 -19.50 4.95
C PHE A 4 -0.63 -18.60 5.20
N SER A 5 0.47 -19.18 5.65
CA SER A 5 1.75 -18.52 5.89
C SER A 5 2.30 -17.89 4.60
N GLY A 6 2.32 -18.67 3.53
CA GLY A 6 2.78 -18.19 2.22
C GLY A 6 1.95 -17.01 1.70
N ILE A 7 0.61 -17.08 1.81
CA ILE A 7 -0.29 -16.01 1.38
C ILE A 7 -0.04 -14.71 2.18
N CYS A 8 0.15 -14.81 3.50
CA CYS A 8 0.45 -13.64 4.34
C CYS A 8 1.78 -12.99 3.97
N LEU A 9 2.80 -13.78 3.68
CA LEU A 9 4.12 -13.30 3.26
C LEU A 9 4.01 -12.56 1.91
N GLU A 10 3.38 -13.16 0.92
CA GLU A 10 3.20 -12.58 -0.41
C GLU A 10 2.43 -11.27 -0.35
N LEU A 11 1.37 -11.23 0.45
CA LEU A 11 0.58 -10.04 0.65
C LEU A 11 1.36 -8.95 1.37
N GLY A 12 2.18 -9.29 2.36
CA GLY A 12 3.07 -8.36 3.06
C GLY A 12 4.11 -7.73 2.15
N ILE A 13 4.75 -8.53 1.29
CA ILE A 13 5.71 -8.03 0.30
C ILE A 13 5.02 -7.15 -0.73
N GLY A 14 3.83 -7.52 -1.21
CA GLY A 14 3.02 -6.69 -2.09
C GLY A 14 2.73 -5.32 -1.48
N ILE A 15 2.30 -5.27 -0.22
CA ILE A 15 2.05 -4.02 0.50
C ILE A 15 3.31 -3.16 0.55
N ALA A 16 4.47 -3.73 0.85
CA ALA A 16 5.73 -2.99 0.92
C ALA A 16 6.12 -2.38 -0.43
N ILE A 17 6.01 -3.15 -1.52
CA ILE A 17 6.24 -2.66 -2.89
C ILE A 17 5.28 -1.50 -3.20
N GLY A 18 4.01 -1.65 -2.86
CA GLY A 18 2.99 -0.61 -3.05
C GLY A 18 3.26 0.65 -2.25
N MET A 19 3.73 0.53 -1.02
CA MET A 19 4.12 1.68 -0.19
C MET A 19 5.27 2.46 -0.81
N LEU A 20 6.32 1.78 -1.26
CA LEU A 20 7.47 2.41 -1.91
C LEU A 20 7.07 3.12 -3.21
N ALA A 21 6.28 2.46 -4.05
CA ALA A 21 5.78 3.06 -5.29
C ALA A 21 4.84 4.24 -5.04
N GLY A 22 4.05 4.19 -3.96
CA GLY A 22 3.13 5.26 -3.57
C GLY A 22 3.83 6.57 -3.18
N THR A 23 5.09 6.51 -2.72
CA THR A 23 5.88 7.71 -2.38
C THR A 23 6.38 8.45 -3.61
N THR A 24 6.62 7.74 -4.71
CA THR A 24 7.16 8.30 -5.95
C THR A 24 6.09 8.84 -6.89
N GLY A 25 4.88 8.28 -6.83
CA GLY A 25 3.75 8.60 -7.72
C GLY A 25 2.81 9.70 -7.20
N THR A 26 3.33 10.84 -6.72
CA THR A 26 2.50 11.85 -6.03
C THR A 26 1.72 12.81 -6.95
N HIS A 27 2.01 12.89 -8.24
CA HIS A 27 1.44 13.90 -9.15
C HIS A 27 0.72 13.29 -10.36
N GLY A 28 -0.56 13.64 -10.54
CA GLY A 28 -1.35 13.50 -11.77
C GLY A 28 -1.21 12.16 -12.51
N SER A 29 -0.75 12.21 -13.77
CA SER A 29 -0.57 11.03 -14.63
C SER A 29 0.53 10.06 -14.15
N ALA A 30 1.49 10.54 -13.37
CA ALA A 30 2.54 9.70 -12.78
C ALA A 30 1.95 8.69 -11.77
N ARG A 31 0.89 9.07 -11.06
CA ARG A 31 0.22 8.19 -10.10
C ARG A 31 -0.30 6.90 -10.76
N GLY A 32 -1.01 7.02 -11.89
CA GLY A 32 -1.54 5.86 -12.61
C GLY A 32 -0.42 4.93 -13.11
N ARG A 33 0.64 5.51 -13.68
CA ARG A 33 1.81 4.76 -14.17
C ARG A 33 2.52 4.03 -13.03
N MET A 34 2.75 4.68 -11.88
CA MET A 34 3.39 4.06 -10.72
C MET A 34 2.53 2.96 -10.11
N THR A 35 1.20 3.11 -10.08
CA THR A 35 0.30 2.04 -9.62
C THR A 35 0.38 0.81 -10.53
N ILE A 36 0.42 1.00 -11.85
CA ILE A 36 0.56 -0.11 -12.81
C ILE A 36 1.92 -0.78 -12.65
N LEU A 37 3.01 -0.01 -12.57
CA LEU A 37 4.36 -0.53 -12.36
C LEU A 37 4.46 -1.31 -11.05
N ALA A 38 3.92 -0.78 -9.95
CA ALA A 38 3.87 -1.48 -8.67
C ALA A 38 3.11 -2.80 -8.77
N GLY A 39 1.98 -2.83 -9.49
CA GLY A 39 1.21 -4.04 -9.73
C GLY A 39 2.00 -5.08 -10.52
N VAL A 40 2.69 -4.68 -11.59
CA VAL A 40 3.50 -5.58 -12.42
C VAL A 40 4.70 -6.15 -11.64
N ILE A 41 5.42 -5.30 -10.90
CA ILE A 41 6.56 -5.72 -10.08
C ILE A 41 6.08 -6.69 -8.98
N ALA A 42 4.96 -6.37 -8.32
CA ALA A 42 4.38 -7.22 -7.29
C ALA A 42 3.88 -8.56 -7.84
N LEU A 43 3.32 -8.56 -9.04
CA LEU A 43 2.91 -9.79 -9.71
C LEU A 43 4.13 -10.68 -10.01
N ALA A 44 5.20 -10.11 -10.55
CA ALA A 44 6.45 -10.84 -10.79
C ALA A 44 7.06 -11.39 -9.48
N ALA A 45 7.10 -10.57 -8.42
CA ALA A 45 7.56 -10.99 -7.11
C ALA A 45 6.70 -12.12 -6.53
N GLY A 46 5.37 -12.03 -6.65
CA GLY A 46 4.44 -13.06 -6.20
C GLY A 46 4.64 -14.40 -6.92
N ILE A 47 4.89 -14.39 -8.24
CA ILE A 47 5.20 -15.60 -9.00
C ILE A 47 6.49 -16.26 -8.49
N LEU A 48 7.53 -15.46 -8.25
CA LEU A 48 8.82 -15.97 -7.76
C LEU A 48 8.71 -16.54 -6.33
N LEU A 49 7.95 -15.86 -5.47
CA LEU A 49 7.75 -16.29 -4.08
C LEU A 49 6.86 -17.51 -3.97
N ALA A 50 5.80 -17.60 -4.77
CA ALA A 50 4.90 -18.75 -4.79
C ALA A 50 5.65 -20.06 -5.16
N ALA A 51 6.66 -19.97 -6.01
CA ALA A 51 7.50 -21.11 -6.36
C ALA A 51 8.31 -21.64 -5.16
N SER A 52 8.57 -20.79 -4.14
CA SER A 52 9.32 -21.16 -2.93
C SER A 52 8.42 -21.50 -1.73
N ALA A 53 7.13 -21.15 -1.77
CA ALA A 53 6.23 -21.16 -0.61
C ALA A 53 5.13 -22.26 -0.65
N ASP A 54 5.17 -23.20 -1.61
CA ASP A 54 4.14 -24.24 -1.82
C ASP A 54 2.69 -23.69 -1.93
N VAL A 55 2.56 -22.45 -2.39
CA VAL A 55 1.27 -21.81 -2.67
C VAL A 55 1.00 -21.89 -4.17
N SER A 56 -0.28 -21.93 -4.57
CA SER A 56 -0.60 -21.86 -6.00
C SER A 56 -0.09 -20.53 -6.57
N THR A 57 0.75 -20.60 -7.60
CA THR A 57 1.41 -19.45 -8.23
C THR A 57 0.44 -18.34 -8.62
N VAL A 58 -0.77 -18.71 -9.04
CA VAL A 58 -1.81 -17.76 -9.42
C VAL A 58 -2.36 -17.02 -8.20
N ALA A 59 -2.64 -17.73 -7.11
CA ALA A 59 -3.16 -17.11 -5.90
C ALA A 59 -2.13 -16.15 -5.29
N GLY A 60 -0.88 -16.59 -5.17
CA GLY A 60 0.22 -15.76 -4.64
C GLY A 60 0.44 -14.48 -5.43
N ALA A 61 0.52 -14.61 -6.76
CA ALA A 61 0.68 -13.45 -7.65
C ALA A 61 -0.50 -12.46 -7.50
N LEU A 62 -1.74 -12.94 -7.40
CA LEU A 62 -2.92 -12.09 -7.24
C LEU A 62 -2.93 -11.38 -5.87
N PHE A 63 -2.60 -12.08 -4.78
CA PHE A 63 -2.54 -11.46 -3.45
C PHE A 63 -1.42 -10.42 -3.35
N CYS A 64 -0.25 -10.71 -3.90
CA CYS A 64 0.86 -9.78 -3.94
C CYS A 64 0.50 -8.52 -4.75
N MET A 65 -0.08 -8.68 -5.93
CA MET A 65 -0.53 -7.57 -6.77
C MET A 65 -1.64 -6.75 -6.08
N ALA A 66 -2.64 -7.40 -5.49
CA ALA A 66 -3.73 -6.71 -4.79
C ALA A 66 -3.20 -5.89 -3.61
N GLY A 67 -2.29 -6.45 -2.82
CA GLY A 67 -1.61 -5.76 -1.72
C GLY A 67 -0.85 -4.52 -2.20
N ALA A 68 -0.11 -4.64 -3.29
CA ALA A 68 0.68 -3.54 -3.86
C ALA A 68 -0.20 -2.41 -4.39
N VAL A 69 -1.23 -2.73 -5.17
CA VAL A 69 -2.16 -1.72 -5.70
C VAL A 69 -2.88 -1.00 -4.57
N PHE A 70 -3.38 -1.74 -3.59
CA PHE A 70 -4.08 -1.20 -2.44
C PHE A 70 -3.20 -0.25 -1.62
N ALA A 71 -1.99 -0.68 -1.27
CA ALA A 71 -1.04 0.14 -0.52
C ALA A 71 -0.58 1.37 -1.31
N CYS A 72 -0.28 1.23 -2.61
CA CYS A 72 0.12 2.32 -3.48
C CYS A 72 -0.95 3.41 -3.55
N LEU A 73 -2.23 3.06 -3.70
CA LEU A 73 -3.34 4.01 -3.75
C LEU A 73 -3.48 4.79 -2.43
N ILE A 74 -3.41 4.09 -1.28
CA ILE A 74 -3.55 4.74 0.03
C ILE A 74 -2.36 5.65 0.31
N VAL A 75 -1.14 5.17 0.11
CA VAL A 75 0.09 5.93 0.38
C VAL A 75 0.18 7.15 -0.53
N SER A 76 -0.11 7.02 -1.82
CA SER A 76 -0.11 8.16 -2.74
C SER A 76 -1.10 9.25 -2.33
N ASP A 77 -2.28 8.88 -1.80
CA ASP A 77 -3.26 9.83 -1.25
C ASP A 77 -2.76 10.49 0.04
N VAL A 78 -2.06 9.75 0.88
CA VAL A 78 -1.47 10.28 2.12
C VAL A 78 -0.37 11.28 1.82
N VAL A 79 0.60 10.89 0.98
CA VAL A 79 1.78 11.71 0.66
C VAL A 79 1.38 12.96 -0.12
N SER A 80 0.49 12.83 -1.12
CA SER A 80 -0.01 14.00 -1.88
C SER A 80 -0.80 14.97 -1.01
N GLY A 81 -1.57 14.47 -0.04
CA GLY A 81 -2.31 15.30 0.90
C GLY A 81 -1.42 16.04 1.91
N ALA A 82 -0.30 15.45 2.30
CA ALA A 82 0.67 16.07 3.21
C ALA A 82 1.55 17.10 2.48
N GLY A 83 2.04 16.77 1.28
CA GLY A 83 2.87 17.68 0.48
C GLY A 83 2.18 18.99 0.12
N ARG A 84 0.85 19.00 -0.01
CA ARG A 84 0.07 20.25 -0.21
C ARG A 84 0.03 21.17 0.99
N ARG A 85 0.30 20.65 2.20
CA ARG A 85 0.26 21.44 3.45
C ARG A 85 1.60 22.03 3.85
N GLU A 86 2.69 21.34 3.52
CA GLU A 86 4.01 21.66 4.06
C GLU A 86 4.98 22.28 3.04
N GLY A 87 4.63 22.34 1.75
CA GLY A 87 5.41 23.02 0.70
C GLY A 87 6.83 22.50 0.41
N THR A 88 7.50 21.88 1.38
CA THR A 88 8.91 21.46 1.32
C THR A 88 9.22 20.09 1.92
N GLY A 89 8.25 19.43 2.53
CA GLY A 89 8.47 18.23 3.37
C GLY A 89 8.41 16.87 2.67
N SER A 90 8.40 16.80 1.33
CA SER A 90 8.19 15.52 0.60
C SER A 90 9.29 14.48 0.87
N GLY A 91 10.52 14.89 1.13
CA GLY A 91 11.64 13.99 1.40
C GLY A 91 11.52 13.25 2.74
N ALA A 92 11.21 13.97 3.81
CA ALA A 92 11.06 13.38 5.15
C ALA A 92 9.88 12.39 5.21
N LEU A 93 8.76 12.72 4.58
CA LEU A 93 7.62 11.83 4.49
C LEU A 93 7.92 10.57 3.66
N GLY A 94 8.63 10.71 2.54
CA GLY A 94 9.10 9.58 1.75
C GLY A 94 9.99 8.64 2.55
N PHE A 95 10.92 9.19 3.32
CA PHE A 95 11.78 8.41 4.21
C PHE A 95 10.99 7.67 5.30
N LEU A 96 10.06 8.34 5.98
CA LEU A 96 9.21 7.72 6.99
C LEU A 96 8.37 6.57 6.41
N VAL A 97 7.78 6.78 5.23
CA VAL A 97 7.00 5.71 4.57
C VAL A 97 7.88 4.55 4.17
N SER A 98 9.11 4.79 3.68
CA SER A 98 10.07 3.73 3.37
C SER A 98 10.47 2.93 4.61
N LEU A 99 10.66 3.60 5.74
CA LEU A 99 10.95 2.95 7.01
C LEU A 99 9.76 2.10 7.48
N VAL A 100 8.54 2.62 7.38
CA VAL A 100 7.33 1.85 7.70
C VAL A 100 7.19 0.64 6.76
N ALA A 101 7.47 0.78 5.47
CA ALA A 101 7.44 -0.34 4.53
C ALA A 101 8.43 -1.45 4.92
N LEU A 102 9.64 -1.08 5.35
CA LEU A 102 10.64 -2.03 5.84
C LEU A 102 10.16 -2.76 7.10
N VAL A 103 9.55 -2.04 8.04
CA VAL A 103 8.95 -2.63 9.25
C VAL A 103 7.82 -3.61 8.89
N VAL A 104 6.97 -3.27 7.90
CA VAL A 104 5.90 -4.17 7.43
C VAL A 104 6.47 -5.46 6.87
N VAL A 105 7.56 -5.40 6.09
CA VAL A 105 8.24 -6.61 5.59
C VAL A 105 8.78 -7.44 6.76
N ALA A 106 9.46 -6.81 7.72
CA ALA A 106 9.99 -7.50 8.89
C ALA A 106 8.88 -8.19 9.70
N ILE A 107 7.76 -7.52 9.91
CA ILE A 107 6.59 -8.08 10.59
C ILE A 107 6.00 -9.24 9.80
N ALA A 108 5.90 -9.13 8.47
CA ALA A 108 5.38 -10.20 7.62
C ALA A 108 6.23 -11.46 7.67
N LEU A 109 7.56 -11.30 7.83
CA LEU A 109 8.49 -12.42 7.96
C LEU A 109 8.47 -13.08 9.35
N LEU A 110 8.27 -12.27 10.41
CA LEU A 110 8.34 -12.75 11.80
C LEU A 110 7.00 -13.23 12.35
N ILE A 111 5.90 -12.57 11.98
CA ILE A 111 4.58 -12.80 12.57
C ILE A 111 3.54 -12.79 11.45
N GLU A 112 3.31 -13.95 10.85
CA GLU A 112 2.42 -14.14 9.71
C GLU A 112 1.02 -13.49 9.85
N PRO A 113 0.27 -13.66 10.97
CA PRO A 113 -1.06 -13.07 11.10
C PRO A 113 -1.04 -11.55 11.28
N ALA A 114 0.10 -10.94 11.62
CA ALA A 114 0.19 -9.49 11.82
C ALA A 114 0.01 -8.69 10.53
N VAL A 115 0.22 -9.29 9.37
CA VAL A 115 -0.06 -8.67 8.07
C VAL A 115 -1.53 -8.28 7.94
N LEU A 116 -2.44 -9.06 8.51
CA LEU A 116 -3.86 -8.73 8.53
C LEU A 116 -4.16 -7.46 9.32
N LEU A 117 -3.43 -7.21 10.42
CA LEU A 117 -3.53 -5.97 11.19
C LEU A 117 -3.04 -4.76 10.37
N VAL A 118 -1.98 -4.93 9.59
CA VAL A 118 -1.47 -3.88 8.70
C VAL A 118 -2.52 -3.53 7.64
N ILE A 119 -3.18 -4.52 7.05
CA ILE A 119 -4.26 -4.31 6.08
C ILE A 119 -5.43 -3.58 6.74
N ALA A 120 -5.84 -4.02 7.93
CA ALA A 120 -6.91 -3.38 8.67
C ALA A 120 -6.58 -1.90 9.00
N ALA A 121 -5.34 -1.62 9.40
CA ALA A 121 -4.87 -0.26 9.66
C ALA A 121 -4.87 0.60 8.38
N LEU A 122 -4.39 0.08 7.25
CA LEU A 122 -4.41 0.77 5.97
C LEU A 122 -5.84 1.03 5.48
N ALA A 123 -6.72 0.03 5.59
CA ALA A 123 -8.13 0.17 5.24
C ALA A 123 -8.82 1.23 6.11
N TRP A 124 -8.60 1.18 7.42
CA TRP A 124 -9.09 2.20 8.36
C TRP A 124 -8.62 3.60 7.98
N LEU A 125 -7.34 3.75 7.66
CA LEU A 125 -6.75 5.03 7.25
C LEU A 125 -7.38 5.54 5.95
N GLY A 126 -7.60 4.67 4.97
CA GLY A 126 -8.27 4.99 3.72
C GLY A 126 -9.73 5.44 3.93
N ILE A 127 -10.49 4.70 4.75
CA ILE A 127 -11.89 5.01 5.07
C ILE A 127 -12.01 6.30 5.87
N SER A 128 -11.17 6.49 6.88
CA SER A 128 -11.19 7.68 7.74
C SER A 128 -10.91 8.96 6.95
N ARG A 129 -10.01 8.88 5.96
CA ARG A 129 -9.73 10.00 5.05
C ARG A 129 -10.89 10.32 4.12
N ARG A 130 -11.52 9.30 3.53
CA ARG A 130 -12.71 9.48 2.68
C ARG A 130 -13.86 10.14 3.46
N ARG A 131 -14.12 9.71 4.70
CA ARG A 131 -15.13 10.31 5.57
C ARG A 131 -14.83 11.78 5.89
N ARG A 132 -13.56 12.13 6.14
CA ARG A 132 -13.17 13.54 6.38
C ARG A 132 -13.31 14.41 5.13
N ALA A 133 -13.01 13.89 3.95
CA ALA A 133 -13.19 14.61 2.69
C ALA A 133 -14.67 14.93 2.42
N GLN A 134 -15.57 13.97 2.66
CA GLN A 134 -17.02 14.15 2.47
C GLN A 134 -17.60 15.20 3.41
N ARG A 135 -17.15 15.28 4.68
CA ARG A 135 -17.62 16.28 5.65
C ARG A 135 -17.27 17.72 5.24
N LYS A 136 -16.15 17.95 4.56
CA LYS A 136 -15.76 19.28 4.07
C LYS A 136 -16.70 19.80 2.96
N HIS A 137 -17.25 18.91 2.15
CA HIS A 137 -18.19 19.30 1.09
C HIS A 137 -19.63 19.49 1.59
N ALA A 138 -20.01 18.86 2.71
CA ALA A 138 -21.34 19.05 3.30
C ALA A 138 -21.52 20.46 3.88
N GLY A 139 -20.45 21.06 4.43
CA GLY A 139 -20.52 22.43 5.00
C GLY A 139 -20.71 23.55 3.96
N LEU A 140 -20.30 23.34 2.71
CA LEU A 140 -20.45 24.34 1.64
C LEU A 140 -21.86 24.39 1.01
N ARG A 141 -22.69 23.37 1.23
CA ARG A 141 -24.07 23.31 0.73
C ARG A 141 -25.06 24.15 1.53
N VAL A 142 -24.70 24.56 2.72
CA VAL A 142 -25.59 25.33 3.64
C VAL A 142 -25.51 26.84 3.37
N LEU A 143 -24.58 27.30 2.53
CA LEU A 143 -24.38 28.72 2.22
C LEU A 143 -24.89 29.12 0.84
N ARG A 144 -25.84 28.35 0.26
CA ARG A 144 -26.46 28.68 -1.02
C ARG A 144 -27.97 28.80 -0.88
#